data_e33ce22aaa638a714e9c656e4041c4c6
#
_entry.id   e33ce22aaa638a714e9c656e4041c4c6
#
_cell.length_a   1.000
_cell.length_b   1.000
_cell.length_c   1.000
_cell.angle_alpha   90.00
_cell.angle_beta   90.00
_cell.angle_gamma   90.00
#
_symmetry.space_group_name_H-M   'P 1'
#
loop_
_entity.id
_entity.type
_entity.pdbx_description
1 polymer ?
#
loop_
_entity_poly.entity_id
_entity_poly.type
_entity_poly.pdbx_seq_one_letter_code
_entity_poly.pdbx_strand_id
1 'polypeptide(L)'
;MIVVKGLSLRAGAFAVDDLSFEVTTGTYAVLMGRTGTGKTTLLEAICGLKPVRAGTIRLLGVDVRYLRPAERGVGYVPQDLALFPTHTVREHLSFALEVRRWPRPAIDDRVAELAELLGIGRLLDRRPLGLSGGESQRVALGRALAFRPRTLLLDEPLSALDDATRAEMYALLRSVQRATGVTTLHVTHSLSEAKALADRLLLLRDGKIRPEPEA
;
A
#
# COMPACT_ATOMS: atom_id res chain seq x y z
N MET A 1 -1.03 -13.56 -2.72
CA MET A 1 -2.19 -13.49 -3.64
C MET A 1 -3.30 -12.70 -2.97
N ILE A 2 -3.89 -11.76 -3.69
CA ILE A 2 -5.10 -11.02 -3.28
C ILE A 2 -6.23 -11.54 -4.16
N VAL A 3 -7.34 -11.99 -3.57
CA VAL A 3 -8.53 -12.44 -4.30
C VAL A 3 -9.75 -11.73 -3.76
N VAL A 4 -10.44 -11.02 -4.63
CA VAL A 4 -11.71 -10.37 -4.35
C VAL A 4 -12.77 -10.99 -5.26
N LYS A 5 -13.89 -11.45 -4.68
CA LYS A 5 -14.97 -12.09 -5.45
C LYS A 5 -16.33 -11.57 -4.99
N GLY A 6 -17.11 -11.10 -5.95
CA GLY A 6 -18.49 -10.66 -5.74
C GLY A 6 -18.61 -9.52 -4.72
N LEU A 7 -17.58 -8.67 -4.61
CA LEU A 7 -17.51 -7.67 -3.56
C LEU A 7 -18.52 -6.54 -3.80
N SER A 8 -19.36 -6.30 -2.79
CA SER A 8 -20.29 -5.16 -2.77
C SER A 8 -19.94 -4.22 -1.63
N LEU A 9 -19.73 -2.96 -1.96
CA LEU A 9 -19.31 -1.87 -1.06
C LEU A 9 -20.21 -0.66 -1.23
N ARG A 10 -20.43 0.08 -0.15
CA ARG A 10 -21.06 1.42 -0.21
C ARG A 10 -20.32 2.38 0.73
N ALA A 11 -19.99 3.57 0.21
CA ALA A 11 -19.40 4.66 0.99
C ALA A 11 -19.96 5.99 0.51
N GLY A 12 -20.86 6.60 1.28
CA GLY A 12 -21.59 7.79 0.87
C GLY A 12 -22.41 7.55 -0.41
N ALA A 13 -22.17 8.37 -1.43
CA ALA A 13 -22.78 8.24 -2.76
C ALA A 13 -22.13 7.14 -3.63
N PHE A 14 -20.95 6.64 -3.26
CA PHE A 14 -20.27 5.58 -3.98
C PHE A 14 -20.85 4.21 -3.63
N ALA A 15 -21.18 3.43 -4.66
CA ALA A 15 -21.55 2.03 -4.53
C ALA A 15 -20.90 1.23 -5.67
N VAL A 16 -20.42 0.04 -5.33
CA VAL A 16 -19.99 -0.97 -6.28
C VAL A 16 -20.60 -2.30 -5.89
N ASP A 17 -21.07 -3.02 -6.87
CA ASP A 17 -21.69 -4.34 -6.70
C ASP A 17 -21.00 -5.34 -7.61
N ASP A 18 -20.79 -6.54 -7.07
CA ASP A 18 -20.21 -7.70 -7.76
C ASP A 18 -18.79 -7.46 -8.34
N LEU A 19 -17.94 -6.73 -7.60
CA LEU A 19 -16.56 -6.50 -8.02
C LEU A 19 -15.72 -7.76 -7.79
N SER A 20 -15.00 -8.20 -8.84
CA SER A 20 -14.15 -9.39 -8.77
C SER A 20 -12.81 -9.15 -9.46
N PHE A 21 -11.71 -9.52 -8.82
CA PHE A 21 -10.36 -9.53 -9.40
C PHE A 21 -9.39 -10.35 -8.56
N GLU A 22 -8.25 -10.65 -9.15
CA GLU A 22 -7.16 -11.37 -8.48
C GLU A 22 -5.82 -10.67 -8.74
N VAL A 23 -4.91 -10.72 -7.76
CA VAL A 23 -3.50 -10.31 -7.88
C VAL A 23 -2.64 -11.48 -7.46
N THR A 24 -1.80 -11.96 -8.35
CA THR A 24 -0.88 -13.07 -8.12
C THR A 24 0.14 -12.74 -7.04
N THR A 25 0.58 -13.73 -6.28
CA THR A 25 1.61 -13.54 -5.25
C THR A 25 2.90 -12.99 -5.86
N GLY A 26 3.49 -12.00 -5.22
CA GLY A 26 4.76 -11.41 -5.62
C GLY A 26 4.69 -10.50 -6.85
N THR A 27 3.49 -10.22 -7.41
CA THR A 27 3.33 -9.26 -8.51
C THR A 27 3.07 -7.86 -8.01
N TYR A 28 3.44 -6.87 -8.82
CA TYR A 28 3.07 -5.47 -8.65
C TYR A 28 1.86 -5.19 -9.56
N ALA A 29 0.67 -5.16 -8.98
CA ALA A 29 -0.55 -4.81 -9.70
C ALA A 29 -0.86 -3.32 -9.53
N VAL A 30 -1.26 -2.66 -10.61
CA VAL A 30 -1.74 -1.28 -10.59
C VAL A 30 -3.22 -1.26 -10.91
N LEU A 31 -4.01 -0.64 -10.04
CA LEU A 31 -5.44 -0.40 -10.25
C LEU A 31 -5.65 1.04 -10.67
N MET A 32 -6.01 1.24 -11.93
CA MET A 32 -6.35 2.54 -12.49
C MET A 32 -7.85 2.76 -12.54
N GLY A 33 -8.24 4.03 -12.45
CA GLY A 33 -9.62 4.49 -12.62
C GLY A 33 -9.73 5.98 -12.38
N ARG A 34 -10.81 6.60 -12.84
CA ARG A 34 -11.06 8.04 -12.65
C ARG A 34 -11.14 8.37 -11.15
N THR A 35 -10.86 9.61 -10.79
CA THR A 35 -11.07 10.10 -9.41
C THR A 35 -12.54 9.90 -9.03
N GLY A 36 -12.79 9.50 -7.78
CA GLY A 36 -14.14 9.23 -7.28
C GLY A 36 -14.73 7.86 -7.65
N THR A 37 -14.01 6.99 -8.37
CA THR A 37 -14.51 5.64 -8.71
C THR A 37 -14.40 4.62 -7.57
N GLY A 38 -14.02 5.04 -6.35
CA GLY A 38 -14.00 4.18 -5.16
C GLY A 38 -12.73 3.33 -4.98
N LYS A 39 -11.63 3.67 -5.66
CA LYS A 39 -10.34 2.97 -5.52
C LYS A 39 -9.83 2.94 -4.08
N THR A 40 -9.79 4.11 -3.43
CA THR A 40 -9.46 4.24 -1.99
C THR A 40 -10.37 3.40 -1.12
N THR A 41 -11.69 3.47 -1.35
CA THR A 41 -12.68 2.67 -0.60
C THR A 41 -12.43 1.17 -0.74
N LEU A 42 -12.02 0.72 -1.93
CA LEU A 42 -11.64 -0.68 -2.15
C LEU A 42 -10.38 -1.06 -1.34
N LEU A 43 -9.34 -0.22 -1.35
CA LEU A 43 -8.14 -0.46 -0.53
C LEU A 43 -8.50 -0.49 0.96
N GLU A 44 -9.30 0.47 1.43
CA GLU A 44 -9.76 0.52 2.81
C GLU A 44 -10.57 -0.73 3.21
N ALA A 45 -11.40 -1.26 2.30
CA ALA A 45 -12.12 -2.51 2.52
C ALA A 45 -11.19 -3.72 2.62
N ILE A 46 -10.15 -3.79 1.78
CA ILE A 46 -9.12 -4.85 1.86
C ILE A 46 -8.34 -4.73 3.18
N CYS A 47 -8.00 -3.51 3.61
CA CYS A 47 -7.38 -3.23 4.90
C CYS A 47 -8.28 -3.56 6.11
N GLY A 48 -9.61 -3.58 5.92
CA GLY A 48 -10.58 -3.75 7.00
C GLY A 48 -11.01 -2.45 7.67
N LEU A 49 -10.70 -1.32 7.06
CA LEU A 49 -11.11 0.02 7.53
C LEU A 49 -12.53 0.39 7.08
N LYS A 50 -13.06 -0.32 6.10
CA LYS A 50 -14.46 -0.18 5.62
C LYS A 50 -15.17 -1.53 5.65
N PRO A 51 -16.44 -1.57 6.09
CA PRO A 51 -17.22 -2.79 6.07
C PRO A 51 -17.59 -3.20 4.64
N VAL A 52 -17.64 -4.53 4.43
CA VAL A 52 -18.07 -5.17 3.19
C VAL A 52 -19.52 -5.62 3.34
N ARG A 53 -20.38 -5.35 2.34
CA ARG A 53 -21.79 -5.78 2.37
C ARG A 53 -21.97 -7.22 1.90
N ALA A 54 -21.28 -7.59 0.83
CA ALA A 54 -21.33 -8.93 0.23
C ALA A 54 -20.00 -9.27 -0.44
N GLY A 55 -19.83 -10.52 -0.82
CA GLY A 55 -18.63 -11.02 -1.50
C GLY A 55 -17.57 -11.53 -0.52
N THR A 56 -16.38 -11.79 -1.01
CA THR A 56 -15.23 -12.30 -0.24
C THR A 56 -13.96 -11.53 -0.54
N ILE A 57 -13.10 -11.39 0.48
CA ILE A 57 -11.73 -10.86 0.34
C ILE A 57 -10.81 -11.92 0.94
N ARG A 58 -9.94 -12.50 0.10
CA ARG A 58 -8.93 -13.46 0.58
C ARG A 58 -7.53 -12.91 0.36
N LEU A 59 -6.73 -12.96 1.41
CA LEU A 59 -5.30 -12.66 1.36
C LEU A 59 -4.55 -13.95 1.67
N LEU A 60 -3.66 -14.37 0.73
CA LEU A 60 -2.91 -15.65 0.85
C LEU A 60 -3.80 -16.86 1.16
N GLY A 61 -4.99 -16.90 0.58
CA GLY A 61 -5.96 -17.99 0.78
C GLY A 61 -6.88 -17.82 2.00
N VAL A 62 -6.57 -16.93 2.95
CA VAL A 62 -7.37 -16.69 4.15
C VAL A 62 -8.46 -15.66 3.87
N ASP A 63 -9.70 -15.94 4.21
CA ASP A 63 -10.79 -14.95 4.17
C ASP A 63 -10.62 -13.95 5.33
N VAL A 64 -10.38 -12.69 4.97
CA VAL A 64 -10.07 -11.64 5.95
C VAL A 64 -11.24 -10.73 6.30
N ARG A 65 -12.43 -10.94 5.77
CA ARG A 65 -13.57 -10.03 5.96
C ARG A 65 -13.91 -9.78 7.42
N TYR A 66 -13.79 -10.80 8.25
CA TYR A 66 -14.13 -10.74 9.67
C TYR A 66 -12.93 -10.47 10.58
N LEU A 67 -11.73 -10.36 10.00
CA LEU A 67 -10.51 -10.03 10.74
C LEU A 67 -10.39 -8.52 10.94
N ARG A 68 -9.93 -8.12 12.12
CA ARG A 68 -9.59 -6.72 12.41
C ARG A 68 -8.43 -6.27 11.50
N PRO A 69 -8.28 -4.99 11.19
CA PRO A 69 -7.21 -4.48 10.33
C PRO A 69 -5.81 -4.98 10.70
N ALA A 70 -5.48 -4.99 12.00
CA ALA A 70 -4.18 -5.44 12.50
C ALA A 70 -3.89 -6.93 12.26
N GLU A 71 -4.93 -7.75 12.09
CA GLU A 71 -4.85 -9.21 11.91
C GLU A 71 -4.73 -9.62 10.44
N ARG A 72 -5.00 -8.70 9.50
CA ARG A 72 -4.97 -8.96 8.05
C ARG A 72 -3.57 -9.07 7.47
N GLY A 73 -2.54 -8.64 8.20
CA GLY A 73 -1.15 -8.70 7.75
C GLY A 73 -0.85 -7.81 6.53
N VAL A 74 -1.56 -6.70 6.39
CA VAL A 74 -1.47 -5.78 5.26
C VAL A 74 -0.66 -4.55 5.64
N GLY A 75 0.37 -4.20 4.87
CA GLY A 75 0.99 -2.88 4.88
C GLY A 75 0.15 -1.91 4.05
N TYR A 76 -0.13 -0.73 4.58
CA TYR A 76 -0.95 0.27 3.88
C TYR A 76 -0.29 1.65 3.94
N VAL A 77 -0.19 2.28 2.79
CA VAL A 77 0.24 3.68 2.63
C VAL A 77 -0.96 4.46 2.08
N PRO A 78 -1.63 5.27 2.93
CA PRO A 78 -2.73 6.12 2.49
C PRO A 78 -2.21 7.34 1.70
N GLN A 79 -3.10 8.00 0.98
CA GLN A 79 -2.77 9.14 0.11
C GLN A 79 -2.15 10.33 0.87
N ASP A 80 -2.60 10.59 2.09
CA ASP A 80 -2.08 11.64 2.98
C ASP A 80 -0.86 11.23 3.79
N LEU A 81 -0.31 10.01 3.53
CA LEU A 81 0.78 9.36 4.26
C LEU A 81 0.49 9.07 5.73
N ALA A 82 -0.40 9.79 6.38
CA ALA A 82 -0.79 9.68 7.79
C ALA A 82 0.42 9.54 8.74
N LEU A 83 1.46 10.37 8.55
CA LEU A 83 2.62 10.39 9.45
C LEU A 83 2.24 11.05 10.78
N PHE A 84 2.75 10.50 11.88
CA PHE A 84 2.52 11.03 13.22
C PHE A 84 3.41 12.25 13.48
N PRO A 85 2.87 13.47 13.67
CA PRO A 85 3.69 14.69 13.75
C PRO A 85 4.69 14.70 14.91
N THR A 86 4.40 13.95 15.97
CA THR A 86 5.22 13.90 17.19
C THR A 86 6.28 12.82 17.18
N HIS A 87 6.21 11.85 16.26
CA HIS A 87 7.12 10.71 16.17
C HIS A 87 8.32 11.03 15.27
N THR A 88 9.49 10.55 15.64
CA THR A 88 10.67 10.52 14.77
C THR A 88 10.49 9.49 13.66
N VAL A 89 11.34 9.53 12.64
CA VAL A 89 11.38 8.50 11.59
C VAL A 89 11.63 7.12 12.19
N ARG A 90 12.56 7.00 13.14
CA ARG A 90 12.83 5.76 13.88
C ARG A 90 11.57 5.21 14.54
N GLU A 91 10.82 6.05 15.24
CA GLU A 91 9.57 5.67 15.90
C GLU A 91 8.48 5.26 14.89
N HIS A 92 8.42 5.87 13.70
CA HIS A 92 7.52 5.40 12.65
C HIS A 92 7.86 3.98 12.18
N LEU A 93 9.17 3.68 12.00
CA LEU A 93 9.62 2.36 11.57
C LEU A 93 9.44 1.30 12.66
N SER A 94 9.60 1.66 13.94
CA SER A 94 9.44 0.73 15.06
C SER A 94 7.99 0.51 15.49
N PHE A 95 7.10 1.46 15.26
CA PHE A 95 5.74 1.49 15.80
C PHE A 95 4.98 0.17 15.67
N ALA A 96 4.92 -0.37 14.44
CA ALA A 96 4.18 -1.61 14.18
C ALA A 96 4.81 -2.84 14.86
N LEU A 97 6.11 -2.80 15.12
CA LEU A 97 6.88 -3.86 15.77
C LEU A 97 6.67 -3.83 17.28
N GLU A 98 6.66 -2.63 17.88
CA GLU A 98 6.39 -2.41 19.30
C GLU A 98 4.96 -2.84 19.66
N VAL A 99 3.97 -2.47 18.85
CA VAL A 99 2.58 -2.92 19.01
C VAL A 99 2.46 -4.44 18.95
N ARG A 100 3.32 -5.10 18.13
CA ARG A 100 3.41 -6.57 18.03
C ARG A 100 4.33 -7.20 19.06
N ARG A 101 4.88 -6.41 19.99
CA ARG A 101 5.76 -6.85 21.08
C ARG A 101 7.00 -7.60 20.61
N TRP A 102 7.62 -7.14 19.52
CA TRP A 102 8.91 -7.69 19.10
C TRP A 102 10.00 -7.37 20.14
N PRO A 103 11.01 -8.26 20.31
CA PRO A 103 12.16 -7.97 21.16
C PRO A 103 12.92 -6.73 20.66
N ARG A 104 13.40 -5.91 21.59
CA ARG A 104 14.10 -4.65 21.26
C ARG A 104 15.25 -4.83 20.25
N PRO A 105 16.16 -5.83 20.40
CA PRO A 105 17.21 -6.05 19.41
C PRO A 105 16.67 -6.29 18.00
N ALA A 106 15.61 -7.08 17.85
CA ALA A 106 14.98 -7.36 16.56
C ALA A 106 14.30 -6.12 15.95
N ILE A 107 13.80 -5.21 16.79
CA ILE A 107 13.28 -3.92 16.35
C ILE A 107 14.41 -3.05 15.80
N ASP A 108 15.52 -2.95 16.54
CA ASP A 108 16.66 -2.12 16.16
C ASP A 108 17.29 -2.61 14.85
N ASP A 109 17.47 -3.92 14.70
CA ASP A 109 17.94 -4.55 13.45
C ASP A 109 17.00 -4.26 12.28
N ARG A 110 15.68 -4.38 12.51
CA ARG A 110 14.69 -4.14 11.46
C ARG A 110 14.60 -2.67 11.05
N VAL A 111 14.74 -1.76 12.00
CA VAL A 111 14.81 -0.32 11.72
C VAL A 111 16.04 0.00 10.88
N ALA A 112 17.20 -0.56 11.19
CA ALA A 112 18.43 -0.39 10.42
C ALA A 112 18.28 -0.93 8.98
N GLU A 113 17.75 -2.15 8.82
CA GLU A 113 17.45 -2.78 7.52
C GLU A 113 16.54 -1.89 6.65
N LEU A 114 15.46 -1.36 7.24
CA LEU A 114 14.53 -0.49 6.51
C LEU A 114 15.14 0.87 6.16
N ALA A 115 15.95 1.43 7.08
CA ALA A 115 16.62 2.70 6.86
C ALA A 115 17.62 2.62 5.70
N GLU A 116 18.33 1.50 5.57
CA GLU A 116 19.22 1.21 4.44
C GLU A 116 18.43 0.99 3.15
N LEU A 117 17.44 0.08 3.15
CA LEU A 117 16.61 -0.26 1.99
C LEU A 117 15.94 0.99 1.37
N LEU A 118 15.53 1.94 2.20
CA LEU A 118 14.79 3.13 1.78
C LEU A 118 15.69 4.38 1.65
N GLY A 119 16.96 4.29 1.98
CA GLY A 119 17.91 5.40 1.92
C GLY A 119 17.56 6.55 2.89
N ILE A 120 17.03 6.24 4.07
CA ILE A 120 16.57 7.22 5.08
C ILE A 120 17.35 7.20 6.39
N GLY A 121 18.51 6.55 6.42
CA GLY A 121 19.33 6.41 7.65
C GLY A 121 19.65 7.74 8.33
N ARG A 122 19.99 8.77 7.53
CA ARG A 122 20.28 10.14 8.02
C ARG A 122 19.07 10.86 8.63
N LEU A 123 17.87 10.34 8.43
CA LEU A 123 16.61 10.96 8.84
C LEU A 123 16.04 10.35 10.13
N LEU A 124 16.63 9.27 10.66
CA LEU A 124 16.05 8.46 11.72
C LEU A 124 15.62 9.27 12.96
N ASP A 125 16.38 10.30 13.30
CA ASP A 125 16.11 11.13 14.49
C ASP A 125 15.31 12.39 14.16
N ARG A 126 14.93 12.60 12.88
CA ARG A 126 14.06 13.71 12.47
C ARG A 126 12.58 13.36 12.66
N ARG A 127 11.77 14.40 12.80
CA ARG A 127 10.30 14.34 12.76
C ARG A 127 9.78 14.66 11.35
N PRO A 128 8.52 14.34 11.02
CA PRO A 128 7.94 14.62 9.71
C PRO A 128 8.00 16.07 9.28
N LEU A 129 7.91 16.99 10.24
CA LEU A 129 8.05 18.41 9.96
C LEU A 129 9.45 18.69 9.40
N GLY A 130 9.51 19.20 8.17
CA GLY A 130 10.76 19.51 7.47
C GLY A 130 11.35 18.35 6.63
N LEU A 131 10.64 17.23 6.48
CA LEU A 131 10.94 16.24 5.47
C LEU A 131 10.42 16.71 4.10
N SER A 132 11.17 16.41 3.04
CA SER A 132 10.64 16.57 1.68
C SER A 132 9.49 15.60 1.40
N GLY A 133 8.73 15.83 0.32
CA GLY A 133 7.66 14.92 -0.10
C GLY A 133 8.16 13.50 -0.31
N GLY A 134 9.28 13.33 -1.03
CA GLY A 134 9.90 12.03 -1.26
C GLY A 134 10.43 11.37 0.02
N GLU A 135 11.04 12.15 0.94
CA GLU A 135 11.46 11.64 2.24
C GLU A 135 10.27 11.16 3.09
N SER A 136 9.20 11.94 3.13
CA SER A 136 7.95 11.56 3.82
C SER A 136 7.34 10.29 3.27
N GLN A 137 7.36 10.14 1.94
CA GLN A 137 6.89 8.94 1.24
C GLN A 137 7.71 7.70 1.60
N ARG A 138 9.05 7.82 1.63
CA ARG A 138 9.94 6.73 2.05
C ARG A 138 9.69 6.31 3.51
N VAL A 139 9.43 7.26 4.39
CA VAL A 139 9.07 6.98 5.80
C VAL A 139 7.73 6.24 5.90
N ALA A 140 6.69 6.69 5.19
CA ALA A 140 5.38 6.04 5.17
C ALA A 140 5.48 4.60 4.61
N LEU A 141 6.27 4.41 3.55
CA LEU A 141 6.55 3.09 2.98
C LEU A 141 7.27 2.19 3.99
N GLY A 142 8.29 2.71 4.68
CA GLY A 142 9.02 1.99 5.72
C GLY A 142 8.12 1.54 6.87
N ARG A 143 7.25 2.43 7.35
CA ARG A 143 6.25 2.09 8.37
C ARG A 143 5.32 0.96 7.92
N ALA A 144 4.86 1.01 6.66
CA ALA A 144 4.00 -0.03 6.10
C ALA A 144 4.72 -1.39 5.95
N LEU A 145 6.03 -1.38 5.67
CA LEU A 145 6.85 -2.58 5.48
C LEU A 145 7.45 -3.15 6.78
N ALA A 146 7.35 -2.42 7.90
CA ALA A 146 8.09 -2.72 9.12
C ALA A 146 7.92 -4.17 9.60
N PHE A 147 6.69 -4.65 9.71
CA PHE A 147 6.38 -5.99 10.21
C PHE A 147 6.43 -7.10 9.15
N ARG A 148 7.08 -6.85 8.00
CA ARG A 148 7.24 -7.77 6.87
C ARG A 148 5.90 -8.27 6.31
N PRO A 149 4.99 -7.36 5.92
CA PRO A 149 3.70 -7.75 5.35
C PRO A 149 3.92 -8.53 4.05
N ARG A 150 3.01 -9.48 3.76
CA ARG A 150 3.01 -10.19 2.45
C ARG A 150 2.12 -9.50 1.42
N THR A 151 1.36 -8.51 1.83
CA THR A 151 0.50 -7.68 0.98
C THR A 151 0.77 -6.21 1.30
N LEU A 152 1.03 -5.40 0.27
CA LEU A 152 1.24 -3.96 0.36
C LEU A 152 0.16 -3.25 -0.48
N LEU A 153 -0.54 -2.32 0.13
CA LEU A 153 -1.54 -1.48 -0.52
C LEU A 153 -1.04 -0.04 -0.54
N LEU A 154 -1.07 0.59 -1.71
CA LEU A 154 -0.59 1.96 -1.93
C LEU A 154 -1.72 2.78 -2.56
N ASP A 155 -2.13 3.86 -1.90
CA ASP A 155 -3.21 4.73 -2.34
C ASP A 155 -2.65 6.06 -2.87
N GLU A 156 -2.57 6.20 -4.19
CA GLU A 156 -2.02 7.37 -4.89
C GLU A 156 -0.69 7.88 -4.30
N PRO A 157 0.29 6.99 -4.03
CA PRO A 157 1.45 7.30 -3.22
C PRO A 157 2.37 8.37 -3.82
N LEU A 158 2.27 8.66 -5.12
CA LEU A 158 3.20 9.55 -5.82
C LEU A 158 2.53 10.82 -6.35
N SER A 159 1.26 11.04 -6.02
CA SER A 159 0.44 12.12 -6.57
C SER A 159 0.96 13.53 -6.23
N ALA A 160 1.63 13.69 -5.09
CA ALA A 160 2.14 14.97 -4.60
C ALA A 160 3.62 15.22 -4.93
N LEU A 161 4.27 14.34 -5.72
CA LEU A 161 5.69 14.43 -6.03
C LEU A 161 5.93 15.12 -7.39
N ASP A 162 7.02 15.88 -7.48
CA ASP A 162 7.56 16.37 -8.74
C ASP A 162 8.10 15.21 -9.61
N ASP A 163 8.33 15.48 -10.90
CA ASP A 163 8.69 14.43 -11.88
C ASP A 163 10.03 13.76 -11.58
N ALA A 164 11.02 14.51 -11.10
CA ALA A 164 12.35 13.96 -10.79
C ALA A 164 12.25 13.01 -9.56
N THR A 165 11.65 13.48 -8.48
CA THR A 165 11.42 12.67 -7.27
C THR A 165 10.54 11.46 -7.57
N ARG A 166 9.56 11.61 -8.44
CA ARG A 166 8.67 10.50 -8.86
C ARG A 166 9.44 9.40 -9.58
N ALA A 167 10.37 9.75 -10.48
CA ALA A 167 11.21 8.77 -11.19
C ALA A 167 12.09 7.96 -10.21
N GLU A 168 12.69 8.62 -9.21
CA GLU A 168 13.43 7.94 -8.16
C GLU A 168 12.54 6.98 -7.35
N MET A 169 11.31 7.40 -7.05
CA MET A 169 10.35 6.56 -6.31
C MET A 169 9.89 5.36 -7.12
N TYR A 170 9.79 5.43 -8.45
CA TYR A 170 9.54 4.23 -9.28
C TYR A 170 10.63 3.18 -9.09
N ALA A 171 11.89 3.60 -9.20
CA ALA A 171 13.03 2.70 -9.00
C ALA A 171 13.03 2.09 -7.60
N LEU A 172 12.75 2.91 -6.57
CA LEU A 172 12.67 2.44 -5.18
C LEU A 172 11.55 1.43 -4.97
N LEU A 173 10.32 1.71 -5.44
CA LEU A 173 9.18 0.82 -5.28
C LEU A 173 9.42 -0.54 -5.95
N ARG A 174 10.02 -0.54 -7.14
CA ARG A 174 10.40 -1.78 -7.84
C ARG A 174 11.51 -2.53 -7.10
N SER A 175 12.51 -1.83 -6.57
CA SER A 175 13.58 -2.42 -5.77
C SER A 175 13.03 -3.07 -4.49
N VAL A 176 12.19 -2.35 -3.75
CA VAL A 176 11.54 -2.85 -2.54
C VAL A 176 10.68 -4.08 -2.83
N GLN A 177 9.88 -4.05 -3.88
CA GLN A 177 9.04 -5.19 -4.25
C GLN A 177 9.86 -6.44 -4.59
N ARG A 178 10.96 -6.25 -5.35
CA ARG A 178 11.88 -7.36 -5.69
C ARG A 178 12.60 -7.91 -4.47
N ALA A 179 13.10 -7.03 -3.59
CA ALA A 179 13.83 -7.43 -2.39
C ALA A 179 12.95 -8.16 -1.37
N THR A 180 11.68 -7.77 -1.26
CA THR A 180 10.77 -8.31 -0.24
C THR A 180 9.83 -9.41 -0.77
N GLY A 181 9.62 -9.50 -2.08
CA GLY A 181 8.62 -10.38 -2.69
C GLY A 181 7.18 -10.04 -2.32
N VAL A 182 6.92 -8.83 -1.80
CA VAL A 182 5.59 -8.41 -1.36
C VAL A 182 4.63 -8.30 -2.55
N THR A 183 3.41 -8.82 -2.39
CA THR A 183 2.33 -8.63 -3.37
C THR A 183 1.78 -7.22 -3.23
N THR A 184 1.92 -6.39 -4.26
CA THR A 184 1.53 -4.98 -4.21
C THR A 184 0.28 -4.72 -5.02
N LEU A 185 -0.67 -3.97 -4.45
CA LEU A 185 -1.79 -3.35 -5.16
C LEU A 185 -1.67 -1.84 -5.01
N HIS A 186 -1.32 -1.17 -6.09
CA HIS A 186 -1.11 0.28 -6.18
C HIS A 186 -2.27 0.93 -6.91
N VAL A 187 -2.94 1.84 -6.26
CA VAL A 187 -4.02 2.65 -6.85
C VAL A 187 -3.45 3.96 -7.36
N THR A 188 -3.74 4.28 -8.62
CA THR A 188 -3.37 5.56 -9.23
C THR A 188 -4.34 5.96 -10.35
N HIS A 189 -4.28 7.21 -10.76
CA HIS A 189 -4.91 7.71 -11.99
C HIS A 189 -3.87 8.02 -13.09
N SER A 190 -2.57 7.84 -12.80
CA SER A 190 -1.45 8.14 -13.68
C SER A 190 -1.10 6.94 -14.56
N LEU A 191 -1.20 7.12 -15.88
CA LEU A 191 -0.79 6.10 -16.85
C LEU A 191 0.74 5.91 -16.84
N SER A 192 1.52 6.95 -16.57
CA SER A 192 2.98 6.86 -16.46
C SER A 192 3.41 5.97 -15.29
N GLU A 193 2.74 6.08 -14.14
CA GLU A 193 2.98 5.18 -13.00
C GLU A 193 2.66 3.73 -13.35
N ALA A 194 1.52 3.50 -13.99
CA ALA A 194 1.11 2.17 -14.40
C ALA A 194 2.14 1.55 -15.36
N LYS A 195 2.59 2.28 -16.37
CA LYS A 195 3.60 1.79 -17.33
C LYS A 195 4.96 1.52 -16.68
N ALA A 196 5.36 2.31 -15.66
CA ALA A 196 6.64 2.15 -14.98
C ALA A 196 6.65 0.99 -13.97
N LEU A 197 5.51 0.72 -13.33
CA LEU A 197 5.45 -0.13 -12.14
C LEU A 197 4.66 -1.44 -12.33
N ALA A 198 3.67 -1.49 -13.24
CA ALA A 198 2.76 -2.62 -13.29
C ALA A 198 3.38 -3.86 -13.96
N ASP A 199 3.32 -4.99 -13.25
CA ASP A 199 3.38 -6.32 -13.88
C ASP A 199 1.97 -6.70 -14.38
N ARG A 200 0.92 -6.12 -13.77
CA ARG A 200 -0.46 -6.32 -14.12
C ARG A 200 -1.25 -5.03 -13.97
N LEU A 201 -1.96 -4.62 -15.01
CA LEU A 201 -2.84 -3.45 -14.99
C LEU A 201 -4.31 -3.89 -14.88
N LEU A 202 -5.01 -3.26 -13.96
CA LEU A 202 -6.43 -3.45 -13.69
C LEU A 202 -7.13 -2.11 -13.90
N LEU A 203 -8.21 -2.08 -14.69
CA LEU A 203 -8.97 -0.87 -14.97
C LEU A 203 -10.32 -0.91 -14.27
N LEU A 204 -10.57 0.00 -13.33
CA LEU A 204 -11.85 0.17 -12.69
C LEU A 204 -12.70 1.17 -13.50
N ARG A 205 -13.72 0.64 -14.19
CA ARG A 205 -14.70 1.42 -14.95
C ARG A 205 -16.11 0.93 -14.66
N ASP A 206 -17.03 1.84 -14.42
CA ASP A 206 -18.46 1.56 -14.19
C ASP A 206 -18.70 0.46 -13.14
N GLY A 207 -17.95 0.52 -12.05
CA GLY A 207 -18.04 -0.46 -10.95
C GLY A 207 -17.48 -1.84 -11.27
N LYS A 208 -16.82 -2.05 -12.42
CA LYS A 208 -16.23 -3.32 -12.83
C LYS A 208 -14.73 -3.18 -13.04
N ILE A 209 -13.98 -4.22 -12.69
CA ILE A 209 -12.57 -4.31 -13.05
C ILE A 209 -12.44 -5.10 -14.35
N ARG A 210 -11.75 -4.50 -15.32
CA ARG A 210 -11.36 -5.13 -16.56
C ARG A 210 -9.84 -5.26 -16.59
N PRO A 211 -9.28 -6.43 -16.90
CA PRO A 211 -7.88 -6.50 -17.25
C PRO A 211 -7.66 -5.69 -18.54
N GLU A 212 -6.57 -4.95 -18.63
CA GLU A 212 -6.19 -4.39 -19.92
C GLU A 212 -5.82 -5.54 -20.86
N PRO A 213 -6.25 -5.51 -22.13
CA PRO A 213 -5.75 -6.48 -23.10
C PRO A 213 -4.23 -6.36 -23.15
N GLU A 214 -3.56 -7.49 -23.11
CA GLU A 214 -2.10 -7.57 -23.34
C GLU A 214 -1.79 -6.85 -24.66
N ALA A 215 -0.91 -5.85 -24.61
CA ALA A 215 -0.49 -5.06 -25.76
C ALA A 215 0.42 -5.87 -26.67
#